data_6a4ff5e798716be1e6117ce2fd15be7d
#
_entry.id   6a4ff5e798716be1e6117ce2fd15be7d
#
_cell.length_a   1.000
_cell.length_b   1.000
_cell.length_c   1.000
_cell.angle_alpha   90.00
_cell.angle_beta   90.00
_cell.angle_gamma   90.00
#
_symmetry.space_group_name_H-M   'P 1'
#
loop_
_entity.id
_entity.type
_entity.pdbx_description
1 polymer ?
#
loop_
_entity_poly.entity_id
_entity_poly.type
_entity_poly.pdbx_seq_one_letter_code
_entity_poly.pdbx_strand_id
1 'polypeptide(L)'
;MEKKNLLLIPAVTISCFLFGGCGNNDNAEISIPQLTPAKTGTLNICNEIAAQYHFKNTVITDSKMIAAGNVEYNATESYRAPEHCLVKGYMNERIGTGIAGDTRYAIGFEMRLPTNWNGRFYYQANGGLDGSVAKAVGRLLFSGGPDSAALNEGFAVISSDMGHPAPTPHFGLDPQARQDYGYNAVAELTPMAKNLIEKAYGKQPDRSYFAGCSNGGRHTMVAASRYADMYDGFLVGNPGFNLPQSAVAQLYGIQEYSKLVEFDGADILATLQKAITPEEFSLVSQKVLEQCDALDGLNDGMIANTYACQKAFDLERDIPTCSNLRDNTCLTAKQKQVLGNIMAGPHNSKTGEAIYADFPYDAGIGAKDWANWEYSMALTRDSGAVGFIFSSPPTPFNGESEQSSLDFIKSFSMDDDAQRIYATDSIYAESGVDFMTPPHPTDLTTLKNRGAKMMIFHGTSDPVFSVNDTVNWYNDLGNANAGHAQTFARLFLIPGMNHCGKGPTTDKFNMVRALVDWVEKGVEPQSITAAVRAENTELPSDWSKSRTRVLCPYPQFAKYNGIGNIEDAANFTCVTPE
;
A
#
# COMPACT_ATOMS: atom_id res chain seq x y z
N MET A 1 36.80 71.83 9.60
CA MET A 1 36.99 72.02 8.16
C MET A 1 36.42 70.79 7.51
N GLU A 2 35.21 70.89 7.06
CA GLU A 2 34.67 71.19 5.73
C GLU A 2 34.29 69.89 5.01
N LYS A 3 33.25 69.69 4.36
CA LYS A 3 32.16 70.54 3.81
C LYS A 3 30.88 69.66 3.64
N LYS A 4 29.74 70.21 3.99
CA LYS A 4 28.43 69.66 3.63
C LYS A 4 28.17 69.89 2.14
N ASN A 5 27.72 68.87 1.40
CA ASN A 5 27.04 69.09 0.13
C ASN A 5 25.60 68.58 0.23
N LEU A 6 24.70 69.52 0.09
CA LEU A 6 23.26 69.39 0.03
C LEU A 6 22.89 69.04 -1.43
N LEU A 7 22.15 67.95 -1.65
CA LEU A 7 21.52 67.68 -2.94
C LEU A 7 20.00 67.72 -2.78
N LEU A 8 19.42 68.63 -3.55
CA LEU A 8 17.98 68.87 -3.68
C LEU A 8 17.30 67.66 -4.34
N ILE A 9 16.16 67.26 -3.76
CA ILE A 9 15.21 66.31 -4.36
C ILE A 9 14.02 67.15 -4.88
N PRO A 10 13.59 66.98 -6.14
CA PRO A 10 12.36 67.60 -6.63
C PRO A 10 11.13 66.86 -6.17
N ALA A 11 10.16 67.61 -5.67
CA ALA A 11 8.84 67.10 -5.29
C ALA A 11 8.04 66.69 -6.54
N VAL A 12 7.58 65.44 -6.57
CA VAL A 12 6.58 64.96 -7.51
C VAL A 12 5.23 64.92 -6.80
N THR A 13 4.31 65.75 -7.29
CA THR A 13 2.91 65.77 -6.87
C THR A 13 2.18 64.54 -7.38
N ILE A 14 1.71 63.67 -6.46
CA ILE A 14 0.82 62.57 -6.80
C ILE A 14 -0.63 63.02 -6.60
N SER A 15 -1.37 63.07 -7.70
CA SER A 15 -2.82 63.24 -7.69
C SER A 15 -3.49 61.93 -7.27
N CYS A 16 -4.20 61.95 -6.13
CA CYS A 16 -5.09 60.85 -5.72
C CYS A 16 -6.33 60.83 -6.63
N PHE A 17 -6.48 59.77 -7.41
CA PHE A 17 -7.76 59.36 -7.95
C PHE A 17 -8.40 58.35 -7.00
N LEU A 18 -9.51 58.74 -6.39
CA LEU A 18 -10.41 57.86 -5.66
C LEU A 18 -11.15 56.95 -6.66
N PHE A 19 -10.84 55.66 -6.69
CA PHE A 19 -11.72 54.65 -7.25
C PHE A 19 -12.04 53.60 -6.15
N GLY A 20 -13.33 53.27 -6.08
CA GLY A 20 -13.96 52.50 -5.06
C GLY A 20 -13.39 51.07 -4.92
N GLY A 21 -13.42 50.59 -3.69
CA GLY A 21 -13.02 49.25 -3.34
C GLY A 21 -13.89 48.18 -3.99
N CYS A 22 -13.26 47.26 -4.72
CA CYS A 22 -13.75 45.91 -4.92
C CYS A 22 -12.87 45.03 -4.03
N GLY A 23 -13.49 44.41 -3.04
CA GLY A 23 -12.86 43.38 -2.25
C GLY A 23 -12.56 42.22 -3.20
N ASN A 24 -11.27 41.97 -3.48
CA ASN A 24 -10.83 40.72 -4.06
C ASN A 24 -10.85 39.69 -2.92
N ASN A 25 -11.82 38.81 -2.96
CA ASN A 25 -11.66 37.49 -2.39
C ASN A 25 -10.65 36.75 -3.29
N ASP A 26 -9.38 36.82 -2.94
CA ASP A 26 -8.33 35.98 -3.54
C ASP A 26 -8.49 34.52 -3.03
N ASN A 27 -9.57 33.86 -3.42
CA ASN A 27 -9.59 32.42 -3.61
C ASN A 27 -8.89 32.17 -4.94
N ALA A 28 -7.56 32.21 -4.96
CA ALA A 28 -6.80 31.68 -6.08
C ALA A 28 -7.15 30.19 -6.19
N GLU A 29 -8.02 29.81 -7.11
CA GLU A 29 -8.23 28.41 -7.48
C GLU A 29 -6.86 27.82 -7.77
N ILE A 30 -6.47 26.79 -7.00
CA ILE A 30 -5.24 26.04 -7.23
C ILE A 30 -5.44 25.27 -8.54
N SER A 31 -5.04 25.88 -9.65
CA SER A 31 -5.11 25.26 -10.97
C SER A 31 -4.02 24.20 -11.07
N ILE A 32 -4.42 22.92 -10.90
CA ILE A 32 -3.54 21.77 -11.15
C ILE A 32 -3.47 21.54 -12.65
N PRO A 33 -2.25 21.43 -13.25
CA PRO A 33 -2.11 21.22 -14.69
C PRO A 33 -2.81 19.93 -15.14
N GLN A 34 -3.56 19.99 -16.25
CA GLN A 34 -4.15 18.80 -16.87
C GLN A 34 -3.17 18.20 -17.88
N LEU A 35 -2.81 16.95 -17.70
CA LEU A 35 -1.93 16.22 -18.60
C LEU A 35 -2.69 15.73 -19.84
N THR A 36 -2.00 15.69 -20.98
CA THR A 36 -2.60 15.25 -22.24
C THR A 36 -2.58 13.70 -22.34
N PRO A 37 -3.51 13.09 -23.10
CA PRO A 37 -3.50 11.64 -23.35
C PRO A 37 -2.20 11.15 -24.00
N ALA A 38 -1.79 9.93 -23.62
CA ALA A 38 -0.67 9.24 -24.22
C ALA A 38 -0.95 8.89 -25.69
N LYS A 39 0.11 8.86 -26.51
CA LYS A 39 0.05 8.52 -27.94
C LYS A 39 0.66 7.15 -28.18
N THR A 40 0.02 6.33 -28.98
CA THR A 40 0.48 4.99 -29.34
C THR A 40 1.85 4.99 -30.02
N GLY A 41 2.53 3.86 -29.95
CA GLY A 41 3.79 3.58 -30.65
C GLY A 41 3.86 2.13 -31.08
N THR A 42 4.82 1.81 -31.94
CA THR A 42 5.08 0.43 -32.40
C THR A 42 6.49 0.05 -32.04
N LEU A 43 6.69 -1.20 -31.61
CA LEU A 43 8.00 -1.75 -31.26
C LEU A 43 8.89 -1.81 -32.52
N ASN A 44 10.08 -1.23 -32.44
CA ASN A 44 11.04 -1.17 -33.54
C ASN A 44 12.12 -2.24 -33.45
N ILE A 45 12.60 -2.55 -32.22
CA ILE A 45 13.66 -3.53 -31.96
C ILE A 45 13.29 -4.39 -30.75
N CYS A 46 13.76 -5.64 -30.73
CA CYS A 46 13.64 -6.54 -29.59
C CYS A 46 14.87 -7.43 -29.41
N ASN A 47 15.10 -8.38 -30.32
CA ASN A 47 16.15 -9.41 -30.15
C ASN A 47 17.56 -8.81 -30.10
N GLU A 48 17.74 -7.64 -30.65
CA GLU A 48 18.99 -6.92 -30.68
C GLU A 48 19.28 -6.16 -29.37
N ILE A 49 18.30 -6.00 -28.49
CA ILE A 49 18.43 -5.21 -27.26
C ILE A 49 19.56 -5.74 -26.40
N ALA A 50 19.67 -7.05 -26.19
CA ALA A 50 20.73 -7.64 -25.37
C ALA A 50 22.15 -7.30 -25.87
N ALA A 51 22.31 -7.13 -27.16
CA ALA A 51 23.61 -6.82 -27.76
C ALA A 51 23.89 -5.31 -27.95
N GLN A 52 22.84 -4.50 -28.09
CA GLN A 52 22.96 -3.10 -28.50
C GLN A 52 22.58 -2.08 -27.43
N TYR A 53 21.91 -2.52 -26.36
CA TYR A 53 21.49 -1.62 -25.31
C TYR A 53 22.61 -1.46 -24.28
N HIS A 54 22.96 -0.21 -24.02
CA HIS A 54 23.94 0.16 -23.01
C HIS A 54 23.37 1.24 -22.10
N PHE A 55 23.31 0.94 -20.84
CA PHE A 55 22.97 1.90 -19.79
C PHE A 55 23.94 1.70 -18.61
N LYS A 56 24.17 2.74 -17.83
CA LYS A 56 25.11 2.71 -16.70
C LYS A 56 24.82 1.50 -15.79
N ASN A 57 25.86 0.73 -15.47
CA ASN A 57 25.82 -0.40 -14.54
C ASN A 57 24.71 -1.45 -14.84
N THR A 58 24.31 -1.58 -16.10
CA THR A 58 23.21 -2.47 -16.52
C THR A 58 23.74 -3.61 -17.39
N VAL A 59 23.27 -4.81 -17.10
CA VAL A 59 23.51 -6.02 -17.90
C VAL A 59 22.17 -6.56 -18.36
N ILE A 60 21.94 -6.64 -19.67
CA ILE A 60 20.80 -7.35 -20.25
C ILE A 60 21.20 -8.82 -20.43
N THR A 61 20.47 -9.73 -19.81
CA THR A 61 20.75 -11.17 -19.86
C THR A 61 19.93 -11.91 -20.91
N ASP A 62 18.77 -11.38 -21.29
CA ASP A 62 17.89 -11.97 -22.30
C ASP A 62 17.04 -10.86 -22.96
N SER A 63 16.86 -10.97 -24.28
CA SER A 63 15.87 -10.18 -25.02
C SER A 63 15.32 -11.00 -26.18
N LYS A 64 14.00 -11.18 -26.23
CA LYS A 64 13.34 -11.99 -27.27
C LYS A 64 11.87 -11.63 -27.46
N MET A 65 11.40 -11.82 -28.69
CA MET A 65 9.97 -11.74 -29.00
C MET A 65 9.21 -12.93 -28.40
N ILE A 66 8.10 -12.63 -27.77
CA ILE A 66 7.13 -13.60 -27.23
C ILE A 66 5.81 -13.42 -28.00
N ALA A 67 5.33 -14.49 -28.59
CA ALA A 67 4.04 -14.48 -29.29
C ALA A 67 2.87 -14.18 -28.34
N ALA A 68 1.78 -13.64 -28.85
CA ALA A 68 0.56 -13.43 -28.09
C ALA A 68 0.06 -14.75 -27.48
N GLY A 69 -0.32 -14.73 -26.21
CA GLY A 69 -0.76 -15.92 -25.48
C GLY A 69 -0.92 -15.65 -24.00
N ASN A 70 -1.05 -16.71 -23.21
CA ASN A 70 -1.10 -16.60 -21.75
C ASN A 70 0.33 -16.59 -21.16
N VAL A 71 0.55 -15.70 -20.22
CA VAL A 71 1.72 -15.69 -19.34
C VAL A 71 1.29 -16.29 -18.01
N GLU A 72 1.76 -17.49 -17.70
CA GLU A 72 1.57 -18.10 -16.39
C GLU A 72 2.33 -17.27 -15.36
N TYR A 73 1.59 -16.63 -14.44
CA TYR A 73 2.17 -15.80 -13.40
C TYR A 73 2.68 -16.67 -12.24
N ASN A 74 1.85 -17.60 -11.79
CA ASN A 74 2.17 -18.65 -10.82
C ASN A 74 1.37 -19.93 -11.16
N ALA A 75 1.32 -20.91 -10.25
CA ALA A 75 0.65 -22.19 -10.48
C ALA A 75 -0.88 -22.09 -10.68
N THR A 76 -1.50 -21.02 -10.21
CA THR A 76 -2.97 -20.82 -10.23
C THR A 76 -3.43 -19.63 -11.07
N GLU A 77 -2.51 -18.73 -11.42
CA GLU A 77 -2.83 -17.48 -12.11
C GLU A 77 -2.11 -17.38 -13.46
N SER A 78 -2.85 -17.04 -14.49
CA SER A 78 -2.32 -16.69 -15.81
C SER A 78 -2.98 -15.45 -16.36
N TYR A 79 -2.23 -14.66 -17.14
CA TYR A 79 -2.70 -13.42 -17.74
C TYR A 79 -2.51 -13.46 -19.25
N ARG A 80 -3.53 -13.08 -19.98
CA ARG A 80 -3.41 -12.90 -21.42
C ARG A 80 -2.44 -11.73 -21.70
N ALA A 81 -1.54 -11.94 -22.65
CA ALA A 81 -0.60 -10.92 -23.10
C ALA A 81 -0.61 -10.83 -24.64
N PRO A 82 -0.48 -9.63 -25.22
CA PRO A 82 -0.26 -9.46 -26.66
C PRO A 82 1.14 -9.96 -27.05
N GLU A 83 1.42 -9.96 -28.33
CA GLU A 83 2.82 -10.11 -28.77
C GLU A 83 3.67 -8.99 -28.20
N HIS A 84 4.82 -9.33 -27.59
CA HIS A 84 5.67 -8.40 -26.88
C HIS A 84 7.14 -8.82 -26.85
N CYS A 85 8.02 -7.86 -26.63
CA CYS A 85 9.41 -8.12 -26.33
C CYS A 85 9.58 -8.38 -24.83
N LEU A 86 10.13 -9.52 -24.45
CA LEU A 86 10.62 -9.82 -23.11
C LEU A 86 12.08 -9.38 -23.00
N VAL A 87 12.41 -8.58 -22.00
CA VAL A 87 13.77 -8.18 -21.65
C VAL A 87 14.02 -8.51 -20.19
N LYS A 88 15.17 -9.15 -19.90
CA LYS A 88 15.62 -9.46 -18.54
C LYS A 88 17.03 -8.93 -18.32
N GLY A 89 17.32 -8.53 -17.10
CA GLY A 89 18.63 -8.02 -16.74
C GLY A 89 18.76 -7.70 -15.27
N TYR A 90 19.86 -7.07 -14.94
CA TYR A 90 20.13 -6.56 -13.61
C TYR A 90 20.99 -5.30 -13.67
N MET A 91 20.95 -4.52 -12.59
CA MET A 91 21.77 -3.32 -12.41
C MET A 91 22.58 -3.39 -11.12
N ASN A 92 23.65 -2.60 -11.07
CA ASN A 92 24.45 -2.33 -9.86
C ASN A 92 24.92 -3.61 -9.15
N GLU A 93 25.40 -4.61 -9.91
CA GLU A 93 25.95 -5.84 -9.35
C GLU A 93 27.14 -5.54 -8.42
N ARG A 94 27.11 -6.15 -7.23
CA ARG A 94 28.13 -6.00 -6.22
C ARG A 94 28.21 -7.21 -5.28
N ILE A 95 29.27 -7.27 -4.50
CA ILE A 95 29.37 -8.17 -3.35
C ILE A 95 29.10 -7.33 -2.08
N GLY A 96 28.29 -7.86 -1.19
CA GLY A 96 27.93 -7.24 0.08
C GLY A 96 27.81 -8.26 1.21
N THR A 97 27.32 -7.82 2.37
CA THR A 97 27.23 -8.65 3.57
C THR A 97 25.98 -9.53 3.54
N GLY A 98 26.15 -10.83 3.78
CA GLY A 98 25.05 -11.78 3.97
C GLY A 98 25.21 -12.62 5.23
N ILE A 99 24.21 -13.44 5.53
CA ILE A 99 24.20 -14.26 6.76
C ILE A 99 25.32 -15.32 6.78
N ALA A 100 25.73 -15.81 5.60
CA ALA A 100 26.82 -16.78 5.45
C ALA A 100 28.15 -16.12 5.02
N GLY A 101 28.27 -14.79 5.08
CA GLY A 101 29.41 -14.02 4.57
C GLY A 101 29.10 -13.29 3.27
N ASP A 102 30.08 -13.19 2.36
CA ASP A 102 29.94 -12.47 1.10
C ASP A 102 28.75 -12.97 0.27
N THR A 103 27.87 -12.06 -0.10
CA THR A 103 26.66 -12.33 -0.89
C THR A 103 26.65 -11.43 -2.13
N ARG A 104 26.27 -12.01 -3.28
CA ARG A 104 26.07 -11.25 -4.52
C ARG A 104 24.71 -10.54 -4.47
N TYR A 105 24.73 -9.23 -4.63
CA TYR A 105 23.56 -8.37 -4.77
C TYR A 105 23.52 -7.75 -6.16
N ALA A 106 22.31 -7.57 -6.69
CA ALA A 106 22.05 -6.81 -7.90
C ALA A 106 20.56 -6.45 -7.92
N ILE A 107 20.18 -5.37 -8.58
CA ILE A 107 18.79 -5.00 -8.80
C ILE A 107 18.30 -5.72 -10.05
N GLY A 108 17.70 -6.89 -9.87
CA GLY A 108 17.14 -7.70 -10.96
C GLY A 108 15.85 -7.11 -11.50
N PHE A 109 15.62 -7.26 -12.82
CA PHE A 109 14.39 -6.81 -13.45
C PHE A 109 13.94 -7.68 -14.62
N GLU A 110 12.62 -7.63 -14.87
CA GLU A 110 11.97 -8.08 -16.10
C GLU A 110 11.17 -6.92 -16.68
N MET A 111 11.30 -6.69 -18.01
CA MET A 111 10.43 -5.78 -18.75
C MET A 111 9.70 -6.51 -19.86
N ARG A 112 8.45 -6.12 -20.09
CA ARG A 112 7.64 -6.58 -21.24
C ARG A 112 7.14 -5.38 -22.01
N LEU A 113 7.47 -5.35 -23.30
CA LEU A 113 7.27 -4.23 -24.22
C LEU A 113 6.32 -4.70 -25.33
N PRO A 114 5.01 -4.34 -25.33
CA PRO A 114 4.05 -4.83 -26.31
C PRO A 114 4.36 -4.29 -27.71
N THR A 115 4.15 -5.09 -28.75
CA THR A 115 4.33 -4.68 -30.16
C THR A 115 3.48 -3.44 -30.48
N ASN A 116 2.23 -3.43 -30.05
CA ASN A 116 1.33 -2.27 -30.14
C ASN A 116 1.26 -1.57 -28.78
N TRP A 117 2.14 -0.60 -28.60
CA TRP A 117 2.26 0.15 -27.34
C TRP A 117 1.28 1.31 -27.25
N ASN A 118 0.66 1.48 -26.09
CA ASN A 118 -0.30 2.57 -25.84
C ASN A 118 0.36 3.91 -25.42
N GLY A 119 1.71 4.01 -25.41
CA GLY A 119 2.45 5.21 -25.01
C GLY A 119 2.68 5.35 -23.51
N ARG A 120 2.28 4.33 -22.71
CA ARG A 120 2.36 4.36 -21.25
C ARG A 120 3.40 3.39 -20.70
N PHE A 121 4.09 3.83 -19.67
CA PHE A 121 4.96 3.00 -18.83
C PHE A 121 4.27 2.65 -17.53
N TYR A 122 4.44 1.41 -17.06
CA TYR A 122 3.86 0.92 -15.81
C TYR A 122 4.94 0.24 -14.96
N TYR A 123 5.19 0.78 -13.78
CA TYR A 123 6.03 0.12 -12.77
C TYR A 123 5.15 -0.76 -11.89
N GLN A 124 5.31 -2.08 -12.00
CA GLN A 124 4.65 -3.06 -11.16
C GLN A 124 5.46 -3.22 -9.87
N ALA A 125 5.00 -2.60 -8.79
CA ALA A 125 5.58 -2.79 -7.48
C ALA A 125 5.04 -4.07 -6.83
N ASN A 126 5.96 -4.95 -6.45
CA ASN A 126 5.63 -6.21 -5.82
C ASN A 126 5.43 -6.04 -4.30
N GLY A 127 5.17 -7.13 -3.58
CA GLY A 127 4.86 -7.09 -2.15
C GLY A 127 5.75 -8.01 -1.30
N GLY A 128 5.43 -8.10 -0.03
CA GLY A 128 6.20 -8.90 0.93
C GLY A 128 7.62 -8.37 1.11
N LEU A 129 8.58 -9.27 1.19
CA LEU A 129 9.99 -8.91 1.27
C LEU A 129 10.66 -8.77 -0.11
N ASP A 130 9.91 -8.78 -1.21
CA ASP A 130 10.45 -8.82 -2.57
C ASP A 130 11.46 -9.99 -2.78
N GLY A 131 12.65 -9.76 -3.30
CA GLY A 131 13.71 -10.79 -3.42
C GLY A 131 13.56 -11.77 -4.56
N SER A 132 12.57 -11.56 -5.43
CA SER A 132 12.40 -12.29 -6.69
C SER A 132 11.80 -11.40 -7.76
N VAL A 133 12.28 -11.52 -8.99
CA VAL A 133 11.71 -10.78 -10.12
C VAL A 133 10.40 -11.43 -10.56
N ALA A 134 9.28 -10.85 -10.16
CA ALA A 134 7.98 -11.29 -10.62
C ALA A 134 7.79 -11.01 -12.12
N LYS A 135 6.91 -11.77 -12.79
CA LYS A 135 6.63 -11.53 -14.21
C LYS A 135 5.95 -10.18 -14.41
N ALA A 136 6.52 -9.37 -15.30
CA ALA A 136 6.09 -8.00 -15.56
C ALA A 136 4.82 -7.96 -16.43
N VAL A 137 3.70 -8.44 -15.91
CA VAL A 137 2.42 -8.42 -16.61
C VAL A 137 1.58 -7.18 -16.27
N GLY A 138 1.97 -6.44 -15.23
CA GLY A 138 1.25 -5.24 -14.78
C GLY A 138 0.00 -5.56 -13.98
N ARG A 139 0.05 -6.63 -13.16
CA ARG A 139 -1.00 -6.94 -12.18
C ARG A 139 -0.81 -6.14 -10.91
N LEU A 140 -1.90 -5.98 -10.16
CA LEU A 140 -1.86 -5.68 -8.73
C LEU A 140 -2.19 -6.93 -7.93
N LEU A 141 -1.70 -7.01 -6.71
CA LEU A 141 -1.98 -8.14 -5.82
C LEU A 141 -3.49 -8.13 -5.47
N PHE A 142 -4.19 -9.16 -5.87
CA PHE A 142 -5.62 -9.42 -5.69
C PHE A 142 -6.60 -8.36 -6.23
N SER A 143 -6.52 -7.08 -5.87
CA SER A 143 -7.52 -6.07 -6.22
C SER A 143 -6.96 -4.75 -6.73
N GLY A 144 -7.82 -3.91 -7.28
CA GLY A 144 -7.50 -2.55 -7.74
C GLY A 144 -6.80 -2.46 -9.10
N GLY A 145 -6.29 -3.59 -9.63
CA GLY A 145 -5.56 -3.63 -10.88
C GLY A 145 -6.43 -3.59 -12.14
N PRO A 146 -5.79 -3.58 -13.32
CA PRO A 146 -6.51 -3.69 -14.59
C PRO A 146 -7.25 -5.04 -14.68
N ASP A 147 -8.41 -5.06 -15.34
CA ASP A 147 -9.19 -6.29 -15.53
C ASP A 147 -8.42 -7.38 -16.28
N SER A 148 -7.50 -6.98 -17.18
CA SER A 148 -6.75 -7.88 -18.05
C SER A 148 -5.23 -7.84 -17.86
N ALA A 149 -4.73 -7.20 -16.81
CA ALA A 149 -3.34 -6.80 -16.58
C ALA A 149 -2.83 -5.70 -17.55
N ALA A 150 -1.96 -4.82 -17.07
CA ALA A 150 -1.56 -3.61 -17.83
C ALA A 150 -0.84 -3.94 -19.16
N LEU A 151 -0.07 -5.02 -19.21
CA LEU A 151 0.57 -5.48 -20.45
C LEU A 151 -0.45 -5.76 -21.56
N ASN A 152 -1.55 -6.44 -21.23
CA ASN A 152 -2.60 -6.74 -22.20
C ASN A 152 -3.37 -5.49 -22.65
N GLU A 153 -3.36 -4.44 -21.83
CA GLU A 153 -3.91 -3.11 -22.17
C GLU A 153 -2.91 -2.25 -22.96
N GLY A 154 -1.74 -2.78 -23.29
CA GLY A 154 -0.73 -2.14 -24.12
C GLY A 154 0.31 -1.30 -23.39
N PHE A 155 0.42 -1.41 -22.07
CA PHE A 155 1.49 -0.72 -21.32
C PHE A 155 2.84 -1.43 -21.50
N ALA A 156 3.93 -0.68 -21.53
CA ALA A 156 5.27 -1.19 -21.28
C ALA A 156 5.44 -1.38 -19.77
N VAL A 157 5.76 -2.59 -19.31
CA VAL A 157 5.75 -2.94 -17.88
C VAL A 157 7.14 -3.33 -17.41
N ILE A 158 7.53 -2.89 -16.20
CA ILE A 158 8.70 -3.38 -15.45
C ILE A 158 8.28 -3.98 -14.13
N SER A 159 9.03 -4.99 -13.68
CA SER A 159 8.98 -5.60 -12.35
C SER A 159 10.40 -5.86 -11.85
N SER A 160 10.62 -5.89 -10.53
CA SER A 160 11.95 -6.03 -9.91
C SER A 160 11.92 -6.91 -8.66
N ASP A 161 13.11 -7.40 -8.26
CA ASP A 161 13.38 -8.05 -6.97
C ASP A 161 13.78 -7.05 -5.86
N MET A 162 13.83 -5.76 -6.17
CA MET A 162 14.23 -4.69 -5.27
C MET A 162 15.64 -4.82 -4.69
N GLY A 163 16.56 -5.46 -5.42
CA GLY A 163 18.00 -5.41 -5.16
C GLY A 163 18.57 -6.54 -4.30
N HIS A 164 17.80 -7.60 -4.01
CA HIS A 164 18.27 -8.74 -3.23
C HIS A 164 17.77 -10.08 -3.78
N PRO A 165 18.54 -11.18 -3.56
CA PRO A 165 18.37 -12.40 -4.35
C PRO A 165 17.32 -13.39 -3.79
N ALA A 166 16.71 -13.12 -2.63
CA ALA A 166 15.76 -14.03 -1.99
C ALA A 166 14.73 -13.29 -1.12
N PRO A 167 13.49 -13.79 -1.03
CA PRO A 167 12.43 -13.19 -0.21
C PRO A 167 12.60 -13.56 1.28
N THR A 168 13.81 -13.38 1.81
CA THR A 168 14.17 -13.61 3.21
C THR A 168 14.69 -12.32 3.83
N PRO A 169 14.57 -12.12 5.15
CA PRO A 169 14.97 -10.86 5.79
C PRO A 169 16.49 -10.66 5.88
N HIS A 170 17.30 -11.66 5.52
CA HIS A 170 18.74 -11.68 5.72
C HIS A 170 19.49 -10.59 4.95
N PHE A 171 18.92 -10.06 3.86
CA PHE A 171 19.49 -8.94 3.13
C PHE A 171 19.62 -7.68 4.00
N GLY A 172 18.84 -7.58 5.08
CA GLY A 172 18.93 -6.47 6.02
C GLY A 172 20.26 -6.36 6.78
N LEU A 173 21.14 -7.35 6.68
CA LEU A 173 22.52 -7.26 7.16
C LEU A 173 23.41 -6.39 6.27
N ASP A 174 23.00 -6.12 5.04
CA ASP A 174 23.71 -5.25 4.10
C ASP A 174 23.05 -3.87 4.02
N PRO A 175 23.76 -2.78 4.40
CA PRO A 175 23.18 -1.44 4.42
C PRO A 175 22.67 -0.98 3.03
N GLN A 176 23.40 -1.31 1.95
CA GLN A 176 22.97 -0.93 0.60
C GLN A 176 21.74 -1.72 0.16
N ALA A 177 21.61 -3.00 0.53
CA ALA A 177 20.43 -3.78 0.22
C ALA A 177 19.17 -3.26 0.94
N ARG A 178 19.32 -2.70 2.16
CA ARG A 178 18.24 -1.96 2.83
C ARG A 178 17.77 -0.75 2.02
N GLN A 179 18.72 0.05 1.52
CA GLN A 179 18.41 1.22 0.70
C GLN A 179 17.77 0.80 -0.64
N ASP A 180 18.30 -0.24 -1.29
CA ASP A 180 17.75 -0.77 -2.55
C ASP A 180 16.29 -1.21 -2.34
N TYR A 181 16.00 -1.98 -1.30
CA TYR A 181 14.66 -2.40 -0.90
C TYR A 181 13.76 -1.21 -0.50
N GLY A 182 14.32 -0.22 0.19
CA GLY A 182 13.58 0.94 0.65
C GLY A 182 13.10 1.84 -0.50
N TYR A 183 14.04 2.27 -1.34
CA TYR A 183 13.78 3.30 -2.35
C TYR A 183 14.75 3.31 -3.55
N ASN A 184 16.01 2.87 -3.38
CA ASN A 184 17.06 3.10 -4.37
C ASN A 184 16.86 2.28 -5.65
N ALA A 185 16.30 1.05 -5.56
CA ALA A 185 16.02 0.24 -6.73
C ALA A 185 15.06 0.96 -7.70
N VAL A 186 14.07 1.68 -7.19
CA VAL A 186 13.16 2.51 -8.02
C VAL A 186 13.91 3.65 -8.69
N ALA A 187 14.82 4.33 -7.95
CA ALA A 187 15.63 5.42 -8.49
C ALA A 187 16.51 5.00 -9.67
N GLU A 188 17.10 3.80 -9.57
CA GLU A 188 18.01 3.27 -10.59
C GLU A 188 17.25 2.67 -11.79
N LEU A 189 16.19 1.89 -11.54
CA LEU A 189 15.43 1.22 -12.58
C LEU A 189 14.57 2.15 -13.43
N THR A 190 14.00 3.21 -12.86
CA THR A 190 13.06 4.08 -13.59
C THR A 190 13.71 4.79 -14.78
N PRO A 191 14.86 5.49 -14.64
CA PRO A 191 15.52 6.11 -15.78
C PRO A 191 16.04 5.06 -16.78
N MET A 192 16.53 3.91 -16.32
CA MET A 192 16.94 2.80 -17.20
C MET A 192 15.75 2.29 -18.02
N ALA A 193 14.61 2.02 -17.39
CA ALA A 193 13.41 1.52 -18.08
C ALA A 193 12.87 2.50 -19.12
N LYS A 194 12.82 3.80 -18.79
CA LYS A 194 12.40 4.84 -19.74
C LYS A 194 13.37 4.96 -20.93
N ASN A 195 14.67 4.87 -20.69
CA ASN A 195 15.67 4.86 -21.75
C ASN A 195 15.56 3.60 -22.62
N LEU A 196 15.29 2.43 -22.02
CA LEU A 196 15.06 1.21 -22.79
C LEU A 196 13.80 1.31 -23.66
N ILE A 197 12.72 1.92 -23.15
CA ILE A 197 11.50 2.21 -23.91
C ILE A 197 11.81 3.13 -25.09
N GLU A 198 12.57 4.20 -24.87
CA GLU A 198 13.00 5.10 -25.95
C GLU A 198 13.80 4.35 -27.02
N LYS A 199 14.73 3.47 -26.63
CA LYS A 199 15.48 2.64 -27.57
C LYS A 199 14.57 1.68 -28.34
N ALA A 200 13.59 1.07 -27.67
CA ALA A 200 12.69 0.08 -28.26
C ALA A 200 11.64 0.68 -29.20
N TYR A 201 11.09 1.87 -28.88
CA TYR A 201 10.01 2.49 -29.63
C TYR A 201 10.40 3.77 -30.37
N GLY A 202 11.60 4.28 -30.15
CA GLY A 202 12.05 5.56 -30.75
C GLY A 202 11.52 6.81 -30.07
N LYS A 203 10.84 6.68 -28.92
CA LYS A 203 10.37 7.79 -28.10
C LYS A 203 10.23 7.40 -26.63
N GLN A 204 10.34 8.38 -25.72
CA GLN A 204 10.04 8.25 -24.31
C GLN A 204 8.55 7.93 -24.08
N PRO A 205 8.19 7.30 -22.92
CA PRO A 205 6.78 7.19 -22.55
C PRO A 205 6.15 8.57 -22.35
N ASP A 206 4.97 8.76 -22.94
CA ASP A 206 4.22 10.00 -22.75
C ASP A 206 3.67 10.11 -21.32
N ARG A 207 3.32 8.98 -20.71
CA ARG A 207 2.80 8.87 -19.34
C ARG A 207 3.43 7.68 -18.62
N SER A 208 3.64 7.85 -17.32
CA SER A 208 4.25 6.85 -16.45
C SER A 208 3.40 6.64 -15.21
N TYR A 209 3.11 5.38 -14.90
CA TYR A 209 2.27 4.98 -13.77
C TYR A 209 3.05 4.06 -12.84
N PHE A 210 2.89 4.26 -11.54
CA PHE A 210 3.46 3.42 -10.51
C PHE A 210 2.32 2.80 -9.69
N ALA A 211 2.30 1.49 -9.52
CA ALA A 211 1.19 0.85 -8.83
C ALA A 211 1.64 -0.38 -8.05
N GLY A 212 1.09 -0.54 -6.85
CA GLY A 212 1.31 -1.68 -5.99
C GLY A 212 0.37 -1.76 -4.81
N CYS A 213 0.30 -2.94 -4.19
CA CYS A 213 -0.45 -3.20 -2.97
C CYS A 213 0.49 -3.74 -1.89
N SER A 214 0.14 -3.59 -0.60
CA SER A 214 0.99 -4.06 0.50
C SER A 214 2.33 -3.29 0.59
N ASN A 215 3.46 -3.99 0.67
CA ASN A 215 4.77 -3.36 0.50
C ASN A 215 4.90 -2.68 -0.88
N GLY A 216 4.22 -3.17 -1.93
CA GLY A 216 4.11 -2.46 -3.21
C GLY A 216 3.37 -1.13 -3.09
N GLY A 217 2.35 -1.05 -2.23
CA GLY A 217 1.69 0.21 -1.87
C GLY A 217 2.64 1.16 -1.13
N ARG A 218 3.46 0.64 -0.21
CA ARG A 218 4.54 1.40 0.43
C ARG A 218 5.55 1.93 -0.60
N HIS A 219 6.03 1.08 -1.52
CA HIS A 219 6.91 1.53 -2.61
C HIS A 219 6.27 2.66 -3.41
N THR A 220 4.95 2.57 -3.67
CA THR A 220 4.21 3.59 -4.42
C THR A 220 4.16 4.92 -3.65
N MET A 221 3.93 4.91 -2.34
CA MET A 221 3.94 6.12 -1.51
C MET A 221 5.34 6.74 -1.41
N VAL A 222 6.38 5.91 -1.24
CA VAL A 222 7.78 6.35 -1.25
C VAL A 222 8.14 6.97 -2.61
N ALA A 223 7.73 6.35 -3.71
CA ALA A 223 7.94 6.90 -5.05
C ALA A 223 7.20 8.22 -5.28
N ALA A 224 5.98 8.38 -4.76
CA ALA A 224 5.22 9.62 -4.83
C ALA A 224 5.86 10.77 -4.05
N SER A 225 6.60 10.47 -2.98
CA SER A 225 7.35 11.46 -2.21
C SER A 225 8.74 11.76 -2.80
N ARG A 226 9.53 10.70 -3.13
CA ARG A 226 10.92 10.86 -3.57
C ARG A 226 11.08 11.09 -5.07
N TYR A 227 10.16 10.56 -5.91
CA TYR A 227 10.31 10.46 -7.38
C TYR A 227 9.05 10.92 -8.12
N ALA A 228 8.31 11.86 -7.53
CA ALA A 228 7.11 12.43 -8.13
C ALA A 228 7.34 13.06 -9.50
N ASP A 229 8.57 13.50 -9.80
CA ASP A 229 8.98 14.04 -11.09
C ASP A 229 9.09 12.97 -12.20
N MET A 230 9.13 11.69 -11.83
CA MET A 230 9.29 10.58 -12.77
C MET A 230 7.96 9.92 -13.17
N TYR A 231 6.85 10.24 -12.51
CA TYR A 231 5.56 9.58 -12.72
C TYR A 231 4.40 10.57 -12.79
N ASP A 232 3.35 10.16 -13.50
CA ASP A 232 2.14 10.97 -13.73
C ASP A 232 0.93 10.42 -12.94
N GLY A 233 0.97 9.15 -12.55
CA GLY A 233 -0.10 8.53 -11.77
C GLY A 233 0.42 7.48 -10.79
N PHE A 234 -0.18 7.46 -9.58
CA PHE A 234 0.17 6.55 -8.50
C PHE A 234 -1.07 5.82 -8.02
N LEU A 235 -1.06 4.48 -8.04
CA LEU A 235 -2.11 3.67 -7.45
C LEU A 235 -1.58 2.90 -6.26
N VAL A 236 -2.06 3.26 -5.08
CA VAL A 236 -1.62 2.79 -3.78
C VAL A 236 -2.69 1.87 -3.21
N GLY A 237 -2.37 0.59 -3.01
CA GLY A 237 -3.26 -0.37 -2.38
C GLY A 237 -2.76 -0.79 -1.01
N ASN A 238 -3.64 -0.80 0.01
CA ASN A 238 -3.36 -1.29 1.36
C ASN A 238 -1.91 -0.99 1.80
N PRO A 239 -1.49 0.28 1.84
CA PRO A 239 -0.08 0.63 1.97
C PRO A 239 0.45 0.43 3.39
N GLY A 240 1.55 -0.29 3.51
CA GLY A 240 2.35 -0.30 4.73
C GLY A 240 3.35 0.84 4.75
N PHE A 241 2.92 2.10 4.62
CA PHE A 241 3.88 3.19 4.53
C PHE A 241 4.64 3.46 5.83
N ASN A 242 4.08 3.10 6.98
CA ASN A 242 4.77 3.02 8.28
C ASN A 242 5.16 1.55 8.58
N LEU A 243 5.75 0.84 7.61
CA LEU A 243 6.01 -0.59 7.69
C LEU A 243 6.84 -1.02 8.92
N PRO A 244 7.91 -0.33 9.33
CA PRO A 244 8.64 -0.71 10.54
C PRO A 244 7.78 -0.70 11.81
N GLN A 245 6.92 0.30 11.98
CA GLN A 245 6.00 0.41 13.11
C GLN A 245 4.91 -0.66 13.06
N SER A 246 4.34 -0.91 11.88
CA SER A 246 3.36 -1.98 11.66
C SER A 246 3.95 -3.35 11.98
N ALA A 247 5.18 -3.64 11.54
CA ALA A 247 5.84 -4.91 11.85
C ALA A 247 6.07 -5.08 13.37
N VAL A 248 6.38 -4.01 14.10
CA VAL A 248 6.43 -4.04 15.58
C VAL A 248 5.04 -4.32 16.17
N ALA A 249 3.98 -3.76 15.59
CA ALA A 249 2.61 -4.06 16.03
C ALA A 249 2.24 -5.54 15.83
N GLN A 250 2.73 -6.18 14.76
CA GLN A 250 2.53 -7.62 14.55
C GLN A 250 3.25 -8.46 15.62
N LEU A 251 4.45 -8.06 16.04
CA LEU A 251 5.14 -8.72 17.17
C LEU A 251 4.34 -8.55 18.47
N TYR A 252 3.79 -7.37 18.72
CA TYR A 252 2.93 -7.12 19.87
C TYR A 252 1.69 -8.02 19.88
N GLY A 253 1.05 -8.20 18.72
CA GLY A 253 -0.09 -9.12 18.57
C GLY A 253 0.27 -10.55 19.03
N ILE A 254 1.42 -11.10 18.59
CA ILE A 254 1.89 -12.43 19.03
C ILE A 254 2.19 -12.46 20.53
N GLN A 255 2.75 -11.38 21.11
CA GLN A 255 2.96 -11.29 22.56
C GLN A 255 1.64 -11.35 23.33
N GLU A 256 0.62 -10.62 22.86
CA GLU A 256 -0.71 -10.60 23.47
C GLU A 256 -1.40 -11.99 23.36
N TYR A 257 -1.44 -12.59 22.16
CA TYR A 257 -2.00 -13.94 21.97
C TYR A 257 -1.28 -14.99 22.81
N SER A 258 0.03 -14.89 22.99
CA SER A 258 0.84 -15.79 23.81
C SER A 258 0.42 -15.81 25.29
N LYS A 259 -0.28 -14.79 25.78
CA LYS A 259 -0.83 -14.76 27.16
C LYS A 259 -2.03 -15.69 27.36
N LEU A 260 -2.62 -16.18 26.28
CA LEU A 260 -3.84 -17.00 26.27
C LEU A 260 -3.56 -18.49 26.14
N VAL A 261 -2.32 -18.90 25.82
CA VAL A 261 -1.96 -20.29 25.52
C VAL A 261 -0.69 -20.70 26.25
N GLU A 262 -0.54 -22.02 26.43
CA GLU A 262 0.68 -22.66 26.96
C GLU A 262 1.41 -23.34 25.81
N PHE A 263 2.71 -23.12 25.68
CA PHE A 263 3.55 -23.76 24.66
C PHE A 263 4.24 -24.97 25.28
N ASP A 264 3.91 -26.16 24.79
CA ASP A 264 4.45 -27.45 25.25
C ASP A 264 5.59 -27.99 24.36
N GLY A 265 6.09 -27.15 23.43
CA GLY A 265 7.14 -27.50 22.47
C GLY A 265 6.64 -28.23 21.21
N ALA A 266 5.31 -28.37 21.06
CA ALA A 266 4.67 -28.85 19.85
C ALA A 266 4.60 -27.75 18.78
N ASP A 267 3.74 -27.85 17.80
CA ASP A 267 3.46 -26.88 16.75
C ASP A 267 3.09 -25.50 17.33
N ILE A 268 4.00 -24.53 17.18
CA ILE A 268 3.86 -23.18 17.73
C ILE A 268 2.66 -22.45 17.09
N LEU A 269 2.56 -22.52 15.76
CA LEU A 269 1.47 -21.86 15.04
C LEU A 269 0.11 -22.44 15.42
N ALA A 270 -0.02 -23.78 15.44
CA ALA A 270 -1.26 -24.43 15.87
C ALA A 270 -1.61 -24.14 17.33
N THR A 271 -0.61 -23.87 18.17
CA THR A 271 -0.83 -23.47 19.57
C THR A 271 -1.34 -22.03 19.64
N LEU A 272 -0.72 -21.08 18.91
CA LEU A 272 -1.18 -19.70 18.82
C LEU A 272 -2.62 -19.59 18.31
N GLN A 273 -3.00 -20.38 17.31
CA GLN A 273 -4.36 -20.40 16.74
C GLN A 273 -5.46 -20.82 17.74
N LYS A 274 -5.08 -21.38 18.89
CA LYS A 274 -6.01 -21.67 20.01
C LYS A 274 -6.25 -20.45 20.92
N ALA A 275 -5.50 -19.38 20.78
CA ALA A 275 -5.65 -18.17 21.59
C ALA A 275 -7.05 -17.55 21.39
N ILE A 276 -7.41 -17.27 20.16
CA ILE A 276 -8.76 -16.93 19.69
C ILE A 276 -9.00 -17.79 18.45
N THR A 277 -10.03 -18.64 18.47
CA THR A 277 -10.29 -19.57 17.37
C THR A 277 -10.98 -18.88 16.19
N PRO A 278 -10.99 -19.47 14.99
CA PRO A 278 -11.74 -18.93 13.86
C PRO A 278 -13.23 -18.74 14.16
N GLU A 279 -13.84 -19.61 14.94
CA GLU A 279 -15.24 -19.51 15.36
C GLU A 279 -15.46 -18.32 16.31
N GLU A 280 -14.49 -18.05 17.18
CA GLU A 280 -14.54 -16.87 18.08
C GLU A 280 -14.32 -15.55 17.33
N PHE A 281 -13.43 -15.51 16.33
CA PHE A 281 -13.33 -14.37 15.44
C PHE A 281 -14.62 -14.18 14.62
N SER A 282 -15.26 -15.26 14.19
CA SER A 282 -16.56 -15.20 13.51
C SER A 282 -17.65 -14.64 14.44
N LEU A 283 -17.63 -14.99 15.74
CA LEU A 283 -18.51 -14.39 16.74
C LEU A 283 -18.29 -12.88 16.83
N VAL A 284 -17.04 -12.41 16.89
CA VAL A 284 -16.73 -10.96 16.92
C VAL A 284 -17.29 -10.29 15.67
N SER A 285 -17.01 -10.82 14.47
CA SER A 285 -17.52 -10.31 13.19
C SER A 285 -19.05 -10.21 13.19
N GLN A 286 -19.74 -11.26 13.64
CA GLN A 286 -21.20 -11.27 13.73
C GLN A 286 -21.72 -10.17 14.66
N LYS A 287 -21.09 -9.99 15.84
CA LYS A 287 -21.50 -8.95 16.79
C LYS A 287 -21.21 -7.54 16.31
N VAL A 288 -20.13 -7.34 15.55
CA VAL A 288 -19.87 -6.07 14.85
C VAL A 288 -20.99 -5.79 13.84
N LEU A 289 -21.36 -6.78 13.01
CA LEU A 289 -22.45 -6.65 12.04
C LEU A 289 -23.80 -6.36 12.73
N GLU A 290 -24.12 -7.03 13.84
CA GLU A 290 -25.36 -6.79 14.60
C GLU A 290 -25.51 -5.30 15.03
N GLN A 291 -24.39 -4.61 15.30
CA GLN A 291 -24.39 -3.20 15.72
C GLN A 291 -24.27 -2.22 14.54
N CYS A 292 -23.64 -2.63 13.45
CA CYS A 292 -23.12 -1.70 12.44
C CYS A 292 -23.77 -1.81 11.07
N ASP A 293 -24.26 -2.99 10.67
CA ASP A 293 -24.69 -3.29 9.31
C ASP A 293 -25.77 -2.30 8.81
N ALA A 294 -26.76 -2.00 9.66
CA ALA A 294 -27.84 -1.06 9.32
C ALA A 294 -27.41 0.41 9.20
N LEU A 295 -26.20 0.79 9.61
CA LEU A 295 -25.78 2.20 9.71
C LEU A 295 -25.57 2.90 8.36
N ASP A 296 -25.52 2.15 7.28
CA ASP A 296 -25.48 2.66 5.91
C ASP A 296 -26.84 2.57 5.17
N GLY A 297 -27.89 2.15 5.90
CA GLY A 297 -29.26 2.06 5.41
C GLY A 297 -29.67 0.67 4.90
N LEU A 298 -28.83 -0.36 5.08
CA LEU A 298 -29.11 -1.72 4.64
C LEU A 298 -28.48 -2.75 5.58
N ASN A 299 -29.16 -3.89 5.80
CA ASN A 299 -28.58 -5.07 6.43
C ASN A 299 -28.19 -6.06 5.33
N ASP A 300 -26.93 -6.07 4.94
CA ASP A 300 -26.45 -6.89 3.82
C ASP A 300 -25.09 -7.58 4.06
N GLY A 301 -24.60 -7.50 5.30
CA GLY A 301 -23.32 -8.08 5.73
C GLY A 301 -22.11 -7.22 5.38
N MET A 302 -22.28 -5.94 5.04
CA MET A 302 -21.22 -4.99 4.72
C MET A 302 -21.36 -3.71 5.55
N ILE A 303 -20.25 -3.19 6.06
CA ILE A 303 -20.23 -1.98 6.89
C ILE A 303 -19.61 -0.83 6.09
N ALA A 304 -20.42 -0.14 5.29
CA ALA A 304 -19.92 1.00 4.52
C ALA A 304 -19.65 2.23 5.38
N ASN A 305 -20.44 2.45 6.46
CA ASN A 305 -20.23 3.56 7.39
C ASN A 305 -19.32 3.16 8.56
N THR A 306 -18.04 2.91 8.24
CA THR A 306 -17.03 2.46 9.22
C THR A 306 -16.91 3.43 10.41
N TYR A 307 -16.99 4.74 10.17
CA TYR A 307 -16.91 5.75 11.25
C TYR A 307 -18.05 5.64 12.27
N ALA A 308 -19.28 5.46 11.82
CA ALA A 308 -20.41 5.26 12.73
C ALA A 308 -20.32 3.92 13.47
N CYS A 309 -19.76 2.89 12.81
CA CYS A 309 -19.55 1.59 13.42
C CYS A 309 -18.61 1.64 14.63
N GLN A 310 -17.48 2.34 14.54
CA GLN A 310 -16.55 2.45 15.68
C GLN A 310 -17.17 3.15 16.90
N LYS A 311 -18.25 3.90 16.72
CA LYS A 311 -19.00 4.50 17.81
C LYS A 311 -20.12 3.60 18.34
N ALA A 312 -20.68 2.75 17.48
CA ALA A 312 -21.80 1.89 17.81
C ALA A 312 -21.38 0.61 18.51
N PHE A 313 -20.28 -0.01 18.06
CA PHE A 313 -19.76 -1.27 18.62
C PHE A 313 -18.83 -1.03 19.80
N ASP A 314 -18.96 -1.87 20.82
CA ASP A 314 -18.09 -1.91 21.99
C ASP A 314 -17.80 -3.37 22.37
N LEU A 315 -16.50 -3.75 22.36
CA LEU A 315 -16.08 -5.13 22.58
C LEU A 315 -16.52 -5.70 23.94
N GLU A 316 -16.49 -4.88 24.99
CA GLU A 316 -16.85 -5.33 26.34
C GLU A 316 -18.36 -5.48 26.51
N ARG A 317 -19.15 -4.57 25.92
CA ARG A 317 -20.60 -4.56 26.01
C ARG A 317 -21.25 -5.60 25.10
N ASP A 318 -20.79 -5.70 23.84
CA ASP A 318 -21.53 -6.37 22.77
C ASP A 318 -21.11 -7.84 22.57
N ILE A 319 -19.90 -8.22 23.00
CA ILE A 319 -19.48 -9.62 23.03
C ILE A 319 -19.86 -10.26 24.37
N PRO A 320 -20.60 -11.39 24.39
CA PRO A 320 -20.86 -12.11 25.63
C PRO A 320 -19.56 -12.57 26.31
N THR A 321 -19.49 -12.40 27.64
CA THR A 321 -18.37 -12.92 28.42
C THR A 321 -18.67 -14.34 28.91
N CYS A 322 -17.75 -15.30 28.67
CA CYS A 322 -17.91 -16.68 29.11
C CYS A 322 -17.98 -16.77 30.63
N SER A 323 -19.02 -17.45 31.15
CA SER A 323 -19.20 -17.66 32.58
C SER A 323 -18.49 -18.91 33.10
N ASN A 324 -18.46 -19.99 32.31
CA ASN A 324 -17.87 -21.29 32.71
C ASN A 324 -17.08 -21.97 31.57
N LEU A 325 -17.70 -22.19 30.41
CA LEU A 325 -17.11 -22.91 29.29
C LEU A 325 -16.87 -21.93 28.13
N ARG A 326 -15.76 -22.15 27.45
CA ARG A 326 -15.45 -21.53 26.16
C ARG A 326 -16.05 -22.42 25.07
N ASP A 327 -17.19 -22.00 24.50
CA ASP A 327 -18.00 -22.80 23.58
C ASP A 327 -18.26 -22.08 22.23
N ASN A 328 -17.44 -21.09 21.89
CA ASN A 328 -17.53 -20.26 20.69
C ASN A 328 -18.75 -19.31 20.65
N THR A 329 -19.54 -19.22 21.72
CA THR A 329 -20.64 -18.24 21.84
C THR A 329 -20.29 -17.04 22.72
N CYS A 330 -19.10 -17.02 23.26
CA CYS A 330 -18.57 -16.01 24.17
C CYS A 330 -17.04 -15.90 24.05
N LEU A 331 -16.49 -14.80 24.51
CA LEU A 331 -15.05 -14.67 24.79
C LEU A 331 -14.84 -14.63 26.31
N THR A 332 -13.74 -15.21 26.79
CA THR A 332 -13.32 -14.99 28.17
C THR A 332 -12.93 -13.53 28.40
N ALA A 333 -12.99 -13.04 29.62
CA ALA A 333 -12.54 -11.69 29.94
C ALA A 333 -11.08 -11.43 29.51
N LYS A 334 -10.21 -12.46 29.62
CA LYS A 334 -8.82 -12.36 29.18
C LYS A 334 -8.68 -12.29 27.65
N GLN A 335 -9.51 -13.02 26.89
CA GLN A 335 -9.53 -12.91 25.42
C GLN A 335 -10.01 -11.53 24.98
N LYS A 336 -11.06 -10.98 25.59
CA LYS A 336 -11.51 -9.60 25.30
C LYS A 336 -10.39 -8.59 25.56
N GLN A 337 -9.74 -8.69 26.72
CA GLN A 337 -8.61 -7.80 27.04
C GLN A 337 -7.48 -7.90 25.99
N VAL A 338 -7.09 -9.11 25.61
CA VAL A 338 -6.05 -9.35 24.61
C VAL A 338 -6.46 -8.79 23.25
N LEU A 339 -7.66 -9.10 22.77
CA LEU A 339 -8.15 -8.57 21.49
C LEU A 339 -8.27 -7.04 21.54
N GLY A 340 -8.80 -6.48 22.62
CA GLY A 340 -8.88 -5.03 22.80
C GLY A 340 -7.52 -4.34 22.76
N ASN A 341 -6.50 -4.94 23.40
CA ASN A 341 -5.12 -4.43 23.35
C ASN A 341 -4.56 -4.44 21.92
N ILE A 342 -4.77 -5.53 21.17
CA ILE A 342 -4.31 -5.66 19.78
C ILE A 342 -4.99 -4.61 18.89
N MET A 343 -6.31 -4.48 19.00
CA MET A 343 -7.08 -3.50 18.24
C MET A 343 -6.72 -2.04 18.58
N ALA A 344 -6.33 -1.76 19.83
CA ALA A 344 -5.83 -0.44 20.24
C ALA A 344 -4.43 -0.10 19.73
N GLY A 345 -3.68 -1.11 19.22
CA GLY A 345 -2.30 -0.95 18.81
C GLY A 345 -1.29 -0.87 19.97
N PRO A 346 0.00 -1.13 19.69
CA PRO A 346 1.05 -1.10 20.71
C PRO A 346 1.39 0.33 21.15
N HIS A 347 1.65 0.49 22.44
CA HIS A 347 2.11 1.72 23.05
C HIS A 347 3.38 1.49 23.86
N ASN A 348 4.24 2.49 23.93
CA ASN A 348 5.33 2.52 24.88
C ASN A 348 4.75 2.72 26.29
N SER A 349 4.92 1.76 27.19
CA SER A 349 4.29 1.81 28.51
C SER A 349 4.89 2.88 29.44
N LYS A 350 6.10 3.36 29.14
CA LYS A 350 6.81 4.39 29.91
C LYS A 350 6.39 5.80 29.53
N THR A 351 6.12 6.03 28.23
CA THR A 351 5.77 7.37 27.70
C THR A 351 4.29 7.53 27.39
N GLY A 352 3.57 6.43 27.15
CA GLY A 352 2.19 6.42 26.66
C GLY A 352 2.06 6.69 25.17
N GLU A 353 3.18 6.87 24.43
CA GLU A 353 3.17 7.12 23.01
C GLU A 353 2.79 5.87 22.21
N ALA A 354 1.91 6.04 21.22
CA ALA A 354 1.56 4.96 20.29
C ALA A 354 2.77 4.62 19.40
N ILE A 355 3.06 3.33 19.26
CA ILE A 355 4.08 2.81 18.34
C ILE A 355 3.50 2.67 16.94
N TYR A 356 2.22 2.29 16.86
CA TYR A 356 1.46 2.18 15.62
C TYR A 356 -0.01 2.55 15.85
N ALA A 357 -0.76 2.76 14.75
CA ALA A 357 -2.17 3.10 14.79
C ALA A 357 -3.03 1.95 15.33
N ASP A 358 -4.20 2.29 15.86
CA ASP A 358 -5.28 1.38 16.21
C ASP A 358 -5.92 0.76 14.97
N PHE A 359 -6.59 -0.38 15.14
CA PHE A 359 -7.33 -1.09 14.10
C PHE A 359 -8.84 -0.96 14.30
N PRO A 360 -9.64 -0.71 13.25
CA PRO A 360 -11.08 -0.66 13.40
C PRO A 360 -11.71 -2.05 13.50
N TYR A 361 -12.81 -2.16 14.23
CA TYR A 361 -13.67 -3.33 14.18
C TYR A 361 -14.50 -3.34 12.91
N ASP A 362 -14.45 -4.45 12.16
CA ASP A 362 -15.18 -4.60 10.91
C ASP A 362 -15.55 -6.07 10.62
N ALA A 363 -16.39 -6.31 9.62
CA ALA A 363 -16.92 -7.63 9.29
C ALA A 363 -15.85 -8.66 8.89
N GLY A 364 -14.74 -8.24 8.30
CA GLY A 364 -13.69 -9.14 7.82
C GLY A 364 -12.80 -9.74 8.91
N ILE A 365 -12.96 -9.37 10.19
CA ILE A 365 -12.24 -9.99 11.32
C ILE A 365 -12.52 -11.50 11.40
N GLY A 366 -13.72 -11.95 11.02
CA GLY A 366 -14.09 -13.36 10.98
C GLY A 366 -13.53 -14.16 9.80
N ALA A 367 -12.81 -13.55 8.88
CA ALA A 367 -12.25 -14.20 7.69
C ALA A 367 -11.01 -15.04 8.03
N LYS A 368 -10.81 -16.15 7.31
CA LYS A 368 -9.62 -17.00 7.49
C LYS A 368 -8.32 -16.28 7.16
N ASP A 369 -8.36 -15.40 6.16
CA ASP A 369 -7.21 -14.61 5.75
C ASP A 369 -6.77 -13.65 6.87
N TRP A 370 -7.72 -13.07 7.61
CA TRP A 370 -7.44 -12.21 8.77
C TRP A 370 -6.61 -12.96 9.82
N ALA A 371 -7.08 -14.12 10.27
CA ALA A 371 -6.37 -14.95 11.27
C ALA A 371 -5.00 -15.46 10.75
N ASN A 372 -4.86 -15.72 9.45
CA ASN A 372 -3.57 -16.13 8.87
C ASN A 372 -2.51 -15.02 9.00
N TRP A 373 -2.89 -13.77 8.78
CA TRP A 373 -1.97 -12.65 8.94
C TRP A 373 -1.59 -12.42 10.41
N GLU A 374 -2.57 -12.45 11.31
CA GLU A 374 -2.36 -12.25 12.75
C GLU A 374 -1.44 -13.30 13.39
N TYR A 375 -1.49 -14.54 12.94
CA TYR A 375 -0.71 -15.63 13.52
C TYR A 375 0.51 -16.01 12.67
N SER A 376 0.29 -16.46 11.45
CA SER A 376 1.35 -17.07 10.64
C SER A 376 2.35 -16.05 10.13
N MET A 377 1.88 -14.98 9.53
CA MET A 377 2.78 -13.98 8.92
C MET A 377 3.48 -13.15 9.98
N ALA A 378 2.81 -12.78 11.05
CA ALA A 378 3.42 -12.10 12.20
C ALA A 378 4.55 -12.93 12.82
N LEU A 379 4.32 -14.23 13.03
CA LEU A 379 5.33 -15.14 13.59
C LEU A 379 6.54 -15.33 12.65
N THR A 380 6.31 -15.60 11.36
CA THR A 380 7.35 -16.15 10.47
C THR A 380 8.06 -15.09 9.64
N ARG A 381 7.36 -14.01 9.24
CA ARG A 381 7.91 -12.95 8.36
C ARG A 381 8.28 -11.69 9.13
N ASP A 382 7.34 -11.18 9.95
CA ASP A 382 7.50 -9.84 10.53
C ASP A 382 8.52 -9.82 11.66
N SER A 383 8.68 -10.92 12.40
CA SER A 383 9.77 -11.10 13.34
C SER A 383 11.14 -10.98 12.68
N GLY A 384 11.32 -11.63 11.53
CA GLY A 384 12.55 -11.54 10.74
C GLY A 384 12.77 -10.12 10.19
N ALA A 385 11.72 -9.48 9.70
CA ALA A 385 11.80 -8.11 9.19
C ALA A 385 12.23 -7.11 10.27
N VAL A 386 11.64 -7.18 11.47
CA VAL A 386 12.03 -6.33 12.61
C VAL A 386 13.48 -6.62 13.03
N GLY A 387 13.86 -7.90 13.16
CA GLY A 387 15.19 -8.27 13.64
C GLY A 387 16.30 -7.93 12.65
N PHE A 388 16.13 -8.23 11.37
CA PHE A 388 17.20 -8.08 10.37
C PHE A 388 17.15 -6.79 9.58
N ILE A 389 15.94 -6.28 9.25
CA ILE A 389 15.80 -5.17 8.30
C ILE A 389 15.58 -3.86 9.03
N PHE A 390 14.60 -3.78 9.95
CA PHE A 390 14.12 -2.51 10.47
C PHE A 390 14.88 -2.03 11.72
N SER A 391 15.46 -2.94 12.50
CA SER A 391 16.29 -2.54 13.64
C SER A 391 17.70 -2.10 13.22
N SER A 392 18.25 -1.08 13.87
CA SER A 392 19.65 -0.65 13.71
C SER A 392 20.36 -0.60 15.07
N PRO A 393 21.50 -1.29 15.24
CA PRO A 393 21.98 -2.34 14.35
C PRO A 393 21.02 -3.53 14.29
N PRO A 394 21.11 -4.43 13.29
CA PRO A 394 20.31 -5.65 13.25
C PRO A 394 20.44 -6.47 14.52
N THR A 395 19.38 -7.19 14.88
CA THR A 395 19.37 -8.19 15.95
C THR A 395 19.14 -9.56 15.32
N PRO A 396 20.19 -10.17 14.73
CA PRO A 396 20.05 -11.44 14.05
C PRO A 396 19.68 -12.55 15.04
N PHE A 397 18.76 -13.41 14.63
CA PHE A 397 18.38 -14.64 15.32
C PHE A 397 18.20 -15.75 14.27
N ASN A 398 18.03 -17.01 14.71
CA ASN A 398 17.72 -18.08 13.76
C ASN A 398 16.25 -17.98 13.32
N GLY A 399 15.96 -17.16 12.30
CA GLY A 399 14.61 -16.95 11.76
C GLY A 399 14.03 -18.12 10.96
N GLU A 400 14.70 -19.27 10.90
CA GLU A 400 14.25 -20.45 10.12
C GLU A 400 13.30 -21.36 10.89
N SER A 401 13.13 -21.18 12.21
CA SER A 401 12.21 -21.95 13.02
C SER A 401 11.19 -21.08 13.75
N GLU A 402 9.94 -21.57 13.84
CA GLU A 402 8.89 -20.89 14.59
C GLU A 402 9.26 -20.67 16.06
N GLN A 403 9.96 -21.64 16.68
CA GLN A 403 10.42 -21.49 18.06
C GLN A 403 11.38 -20.33 18.22
N SER A 404 12.36 -20.20 17.35
CA SER A 404 13.31 -19.09 17.39
C SER A 404 12.64 -17.73 17.13
N SER A 405 11.67 -17.69 16.24
CA SER A 405 10.85 -16.50 16.00
C SER A 405 10.02 -16.13 17.24
N LEU A 406 9.39 -17.10 17.87
CA LEU A 406 8.63 -16.90 19.11
C LEU A 406 9.53 -16.41 20.26
N ASP A 407 10.72 -16.99 20.42
CA ASP A 407 11.69 -16.59 21.45
C ASP A 407 12.16 -15.15 21.24
N PHE A 408 12.45 -14.75 19.99
CA PHE A 408 12.75 -13.37 19.62
C PHE A 408 11.59 -12.44 19.97
N ILE A 409 10.36 -12.78 19.55
CA ILE A 409 9.17 -11.97 19.80
C ILE A 409 8.94 -11.80 21.31
N LYS A 410 9.02 -12.88 22.09
CA LYS A 410 8.82 -12.84 23.55
C LYS A 410 9.88 -12.02 24.29
N SER A 411 11.09 -11.96 23.77
CA SER A 411 12.17 -11.16 24.34
C SER A 411 12.15 -9.68 23.93
N PHE A 412 11.39 -9.33 22.88
CA PHE A 412 11.34 -7.98 22.32
C PHE A 412 10.57 -7.04 23.24
N SER A 413 11.22 -5.96 23.68
CA SER A 413 10.62 -4.92 24.52
C SER A 413 9.94 -3.85 23.67
N MET A 414 8.62 -3.67 23.83
CA MET A 414 7.90 -2.56 23.19
C MET A 414 8.39 -1.19 23.68
N ASP A 415 8.92 -1.09 24.91
CA ASP A 415 9.43 0.14 25.48
C ASP A 415 10.84 0.51 25.00
N ASP A 416 11.71 -0.50 24.87
CA ASP A 416 13.14 -0.27 24.63
C ASP A 416 13.58 -0.72 23.23
N ASP A 417 13.18 -1.91 22.76
CA ASP A 417 13.63 -2.43 21.46
C ASP A 417 12.86 -1.82 20.28
N ALA A 418 11.59 -1.45 20.44
CA ALA A 418 10.81 -0.79 19.39
C ALA A 418 11.48 0.50 18.91
N GLN A 419 12.21 1.22 19.76
CA GLN A 419 12.94 2.43 19.39
C GLN A 419 14.10 2.17 18.41
N ARG A 420 14.53 0.92 18.25
CA ARG A 420 15.63 0.57 17.33
C ARG A 420 15.26 0.73 15.85
N ILE A 421 13.96 0.82 15.53
CA ILE A 421 13.53 1.15 14.16
C ILE A 421 13.86 2.59 13.76
N TYR A 422 14.11 3.49 14.73
CA TYR A 422 14.54 4.89 14.54
C TYR A 422 16.05 5.08 14.74
N ALA A 423 16.75 4.04 15.17
CA ALA A 423 18.17 4.13 15.50
C ALA A 423 19.06 4.09 14.25
N THR A 424 20.22 4.74 14.33
CA THR A 424 21.28 4.74 13.33
C THR A 424 22.63 4.46 13.99
N ASP A 425 23.61 4.01 13.21
CA ASP A 425 25.01 3.91 13.65
C ASP A 425 25.97 4.18 12.48
N SER A 426 27.27 3.95 12.68
CA SER A 426 28.28 4.23 11.65
C SER A 426 28.21 3.31 10.42
N ILE A 427 27.51 2.15 10.51
CA ILE A 427 27.31 1.20 9.42
C ILE A 427 25.92 1.41 8.82
N TYR A 428 24.91 1.53 9.65
CA TYR A 428 23.51 1.73 9.27
C TYR A 428 23.15 3.21 9.48
N ALA A 429 23.55 4.03 8.51
CA ALA A 429 23.42 5.50 8.58
C ALA A 429 21.97 5.99 8.39
N GLU A 430 21.07 5.17 7.85
CA GLU A 430 19.64 5.41 7.78
C GLU A 430 18.92 4.41 8.68
N SER A 431 17.98 4.89 9.47
CA SER A 431 17.11 4.04 10.29
C SER A 431 16.13 3.24 9.46
N GLY A 432 15.51 2.20 10.03
CA GLY A 432 14.42 1.46 9.40
C GLY A 432 13.32 2.39 8.90
N VAL A 433 12.95 3.38 9.68
CA VAL A 433 11.94 4.39 9.31
C VAL A 433 12.44 5.26 8.16
N ASP A 434 13.69 5.76 8.18
CA ASP A 434 14.19 6.67 7.14
C ASP A 434 14.18 6.07 5.74
N PHE A 435 14.58 4.80 5.57
CA PHE A 435 14.62 4.19 4.24
C PHE A 435 13.30 3.53 3.83
N MET A 436 12.40 3.20 4.77
CA MET A 436 11.16 2.50 4.46
C MET A 436 9.95 3.42 4.27
N THR A 437 9.96 4.62 4.85
CA THR A 437 8.80 5.52 4.80
C THR A 437 9.00 6.70 3.84
N PRO A 438 7.92 7.34 3.37
CA PRO A 438 8.03 8.60 2.65
C PRO A 438 8.70 9.66 3.52
N PRO A 439 9.78 10.34 3.07
CA PRO A 439 10.51 11.29 3.91
C PRO A 439 9.69 12.53 4.31
N HIS A 440 8.74 12.92 3.49
CA HIS A 440 7.82 14.04 3.73
C HIS A 440 6.41 13.60 3.30
N PRO A 441 5.71 12.77 4.11
CA PRO A 441 4.54 12.03 3.66
C PRO A 441 3.35 12.91 3.23
N THR A 442 3.25 14.14 3.72
CA THR A 442 2.19 15.10 3.36
C THR A 442 2.64 16.18 2.38
N ASP A 443 3.94 16.27 2.07
CA ASP A 443 4.46 17.18 1.03
C ASP A 443 4.46 16.49 -0.34
N LEU A 444 3.34 16.55 -1.03
CA LEU A 444 3.17 16.09 -2.40
C LEU A 444 3.14 17.25 -3.41
N THR A 445 3.85 18.35 -3.09
CA THR A 445 3.87 19.57 -3.92
C THR A 445 4.38 19.30 -5.34
N THR A 446 5.45 18.50 -5.49
CA THR A 446 5.97 18.14 -6.83
C THR A 446 4.94 17.36 -7.64
N LEU A 447 4.29 16.36 -7.04
CA LEU A 447 3.21 15.58 -7.66
C LEU A 447 2.08 16.50 -8.14
N LYS A 448 1.55 17.33 -7.24
CA LYS A 448 0.46 18.26 -7.51
C LYS A 448 0.80 19.25 -8.63
N ASN A 449 1.95 19.91 -8.54
CA ASN A 449 2.36 20.95 -9.50
C ASN A 449 2.64 20.42 -10.91
N ARG A 450 2.94 19.12 -11.05
CA ARG A 450 3.09 18.45 -12.35
C ARG A 450 1.76 17.99 -12.96
N GLY A 451 0.66 18.06 -12.23
CA GLY A 451 -0.63 17.53 -12.67
C GLY A 451 -0.78 16.02 -12.46
N ALA A 452 0.17 15.39 -11.78
CA ALA A 452 0.07 13.99 -11.43
C ALA A 452 -1.08 13.72 -10.45
N LYS A 453 -1.55 12.47 -10.38
CA LYS A 453 -2.67 12.07 -9.53
C LYS A 453 -2.32 10.83 -8.72
N MET A 454 -2.92 10.72 -7.54
CA MET A 454 -2.79 9.57 -6.66
C MET A 454 -4.18 9.02 -6.30
N MET A 455 -4.38 7.72 -6.50
CA MET A 455 -5.53 7.00 -5.95
C MET A 455 -5.05 6.01 -4.90
N ILE A 456 -5.75 5.96 -3.79
CA ILE A 456 -5.44 5.07 -2.67
C ILE A 456 -6.68 4.22 -2.40
N PHE A 457 -6.52 2.92 -2.20
CA PHE A 457 -7.56 2.06 -1.65
C PHE A 457 -7.03 1.30 -0.45
N HIS A 458 -7.89 1.06 0.55
CA HIS A 458 -7.51 0.30 1.73
C HIS A 458 -8.72 -0.49 2.25
N GLY A 459 -8.52 -1.78 2.52
CA GLY A 459 -9.53 -2.63 3.14
C GLY A 459 -9.76 -2.27 4.60
N THR A 460 -11.02 -2.14 5.00
CA THR A 460 -11.38 -1.76 6.36
C THR A 460 -11.09 -2.85 7.40
N SER A 461 -10.89 -4.09 6.94
CA SER A 461 -10.51 -5.24 7.76
C SER A 461 -9.06 -5.69 7.52
N ASP A 462 -8.16 -4.80 7.09
CA ASP A 462 -6.75 -5.19 6.90
C ASP A 462 -6.08 -5.51 8.25
N PRO A 463 -5.64 -6.75 8.50
CA PRO A 463 -5.02 -7.14 9.76
C PRO A 463 -3.53 -6.77 9.85
N VAL A 464 -2.91 -6.42 8.71
CA VAL A 464 -1.46 -6.16 8.63
C VAL A 464 -1.17 -4.68 8.77
N PHE A 465 -1.86 -3.87 7.96
CA PHE A 465 -1.70 -2.42 7.95
C PHE A 465 -3.03 -1.79 8.30
N SER A 466 -3.07 -1.12 9.44
CA SER A 466 -4.30 -0.47 9.88
C SER A 466 -4.78 0.55 8.84
N VAL A 467 -6.04 0.43 8.46
CA VAL A 467 -6.69 1.45 7.62
C VAL A 467 -6.71 2.81 8.31
N ASN A 468 -6.72 2.84 9.66
CA ASN A 468 -6.68 4.10 10.42
C ASN A 468 -5.34 4.83 10.24
N ASP A 469 -4.22 4.11 10.07
CA ASP A 469 -2.93 4.72 9.72
C ASP A 469 -3.02 5.48 8.38
N THR A 470 -3.63 4.88 7.37
CA THR A 470 -3.87 5.52 6.07
C THR A 470 -4.87 6.68 6.14
N VAL A 471 -5.94 6.54 6.93
CA VAL A 471 -6.94 7.60 7.14
C VAL A 471 -6.32 8.80 7.85
N ASN A 472 -5.51 8.57 8.88
CA ASN A 472 -4.80 9.62 9.60
C ASN A 472 -3.86 10.38 8.67
N TRP A 473 -3.03 9.65 7.88
CA TRP A 473 -2.17 10.26 6.88
C TRP A 473 -2.96 11.09 5.85
N TYR A 474 -4.10 10.57 5.37
CA TYR A 474 -4.91 11.30 4.37
C TYR A 474 -5.55 12.57 4.94
N ASN A 475 -5.97 12.53 6.21
CA ASN A 475 -6.45 13.72 6.92
C ASN A 475 -5.34 14.76 7.09
N ASP A 476 -4.12 14.33 7.44
CA ASP A 476 -2.96 15.22 7.56
C ASP A 476 -2.56 15.81 6.20
N LEU A 477 -2.64 15.01 5.12
CA LEU A 477 -2.47 15.51 3.75
C LEU A 477 -3.53 16.57 3.42
N GLY A 478 -4.79 16.36 3.84
CA GLY A 478 -5.87 17.33 3.71
C GLY A 478 -5.55 18.64 4.44
N ASN A 479 -5.12 18.55 5.69
CA ASN A 479 -4.73 19.70 6.51
C ASN A 479 -3.56 20.47 5.88
N ALA A 480 -2.52 19.77 5.42
CA ALA A 480 -1.35 20.36 4.75
C ALA A 480 -1.69 21.05 3.41
N ASN A 481 -2.82 20.71 2.79
CA ASN A 481 -3.29 21.26 1.51
C ASN A 481 -4.57 22.09 1.64
N ALA A 482 -4.82 22.68 2.80
CA ALA A 482 -5.99 23.56 3.07
C ALA A 482 -7.35 22.91 2.72
N GLY A 483 -7.49 21.60 2.91
CA GLY A 483 -8.69 20.84 2.58
C GLY A 483 -8.84 20.43 1.11
N HIS A 484 -7.83 20.68 0.27
CA HIS A 484 -7.91 20.44 -1.19
C HIS A 484 -7.17 19.19 -1.66
N ALA A 485 -6.79 18.25 -0.77
CA ALA A 485 -6.08 17.02 -1.15
C ALA A 485 -6.83 16.21 -2.22
N GLN A 486 -8.16 16.17 -2.18
CA GLN A 486 -9.00 15.43 -3.12
C GLN A 486 -8.86 15.87 -4.58
N THR A 487 -8.26 17.02 -4.86
CA THR A 487 -8.02 17.50 -6.22
C THR A 487 -6.87 16.78 -6.94
N PHE A 488 -5.99 16.09 -6.17
CA PHE A 488 -4.86 15.34 -6.71
C PHE A 488 -4.65 13.96 -6.05
N ALA A 489 -5.25 13.71 -4.87
CA ALA A 489 -5.19 12.44 -4.17
C ALA A 489 -6.58 12.04 -3.65
N ARG A 490 -7.01 10.78 -3.87
CA ARG A 490 -8.33 10.28 -3.42
C ARG A 490 -8.17 8.93 -2.74
N LEU A 491 -8.70 8.81 -1.52
CA LEU A 491 -8.74 7.59 -0.73
C LEU A 491 -10.10 6.92 -0.87
N PHE A 492 -10.12 5.60 -1.03
CA PHE A 492 -11.31 4.75 -1.07
C PHE A 492 -11.18 3.66 -0.02
N LEU A 493 -12.12 3.61 0.92
CA LEU A 493 -12.22 2.53 1.89
C LEU A 493 -13.04 1.39 1.30
N ILE A 494 -12.55 0.14 1.47
CA ILE A 494 -13.20 -1.05 0.90
C ILE A 494 -13.77 -1.87 2.06
N PRO A 495 -15.10 -1.83 2.29
CA PRO A 495 -15.73 -2.52 3.39
C PRO A 495 -15.47 -4.02 3.40
N GLY A 496 -15.12 -4.58 4.55
CA GLY A 496 -14.89 -6.01 4.75
C GLY A 496 -13.66 -6.60 4.07
N MET A 497 -12.91 -5.80 3.28
CA MET A 497 -11.71 -6.28 2.59
C MET A 497 -10.55 -6.41 3.56
N ASN A 498 -9.90 -7.59 3.52
CA ASN A 498 -8.66 -7.87 4.22
C ASN A 498 -7.44 -7.33 3.45
N HIS A 499 -6.28 -7.91 3.65
CA HIS A 499 -5.02 -7.41 3.08
C HIS A 499 -4.96 -7.58 1.55
N CYS A 500 -5.12 -6.50 0.80
CA CYS A 500 -5.13 -6.46 -0.67
C CYS A 500 -6.27 -7.24 -1.36
N GLY A 501 -7.24 -7.76 -0.65
CA GLY A 501 -8.35 -8.58 -1.16
C GLY A 501 -8.83 -9.59 -0.13
N LYS A 502 -9.76 -10.45 -0.51
CA LYS A 502 -10.42 -11.43 0.36
C LYS A 502 -11.26 -10.79 1.47
N GLY A 503 -11.80 -11.63 2.37
CA GLY A 503 -12.81 -11.22 3.33
C GLY A 503 -14.20 -11.09 2.69
N PRO A 504 -15.26 -10.73 3.46
CA PRO A 504 -16.63 -10.52 2.97
C PRO A 504 -16.74 -9.16 2.27
N THR A 505 -16.30 -9.07 1.00
CA THR A 505 -16.11 -7.80 0.32
C THR A 505 -16.38 -7.85 -1.19
N THR A 506 -16.50 -6.67 -1.81
CA THR A 506 -16.47 -6.48 -3.27
C THR A 506 -15.06 -6.05 -3.69
N ASP A 507 -14.13 -6.99 -3.83
CA ASP A 507 -12.71 -6.74 -4.08
C ASP A 507 -12.29 -6.76 -5.56
N LYS A 508 -13.26 -6.80 -6.48
CA LYS A 508 -13.01 -6.73 -7.93
C LYS A 508 -13.36 -5.35 -8.48
N PHE A 509 -12.36 -4.53 -8.73
CA PHE A 509 -12.50 -3.17 -9.30
C PHE A 509 -11.26 -2.79 -10.12
N ASN A 510 -11.38 -1.80 -11.01
CA ASN A 510 -10.27 -1.34 -11.86
C ASN A 510 -9.98 0.15 -11.62
N MET A 511 -9.14 0.42 -10.64
CA MET A 511 -8.69 1.79 -10.34
C MET A 511 -7.56 2.28 -11.25
N VAL A 512 -6.80 1.40 -11.91
CA VAL A 512 -5.79 1.80 -12.90
C VAL A 512 -6.45 2.57 -14.03
N ARG A 513 -7.59 2.09 -14.54
CA ARG A 513 -8.34 2.77 -15.59
C ARG A 513 -8.86 4.13 -15.13
N ALA A 514 -9.45 4.18 -13.93
CA ALA A 514 -9.94 5.44 -13.35
C ALA A 514 -8.79 6.44 -13.14
N LEU A 515 -7.63 5.99 -12.69
CA LEU A 515 -6.44 6.82 -12.53
C LEU A 515 -5.95 7.37 -13.89
N VAL A 516 -5.90 6.53 -14.93
CA VAL A 516 -5.52 6.96 -16.28
C VAL A 516 -6.50 8.02 -16.82
N ASP A 517 -7.81 7.81 -16.64
CA ASP A 517 -8.81 8.78 -17.07
C ASP A 517 -8.71 10.09 -16.28
N TRP A 518 -8.39 10.04 -14.99
CA TRP A 518 -8.18 11.25 -14.21
C TRP A 518 -6.91 12.01 -14.64
N VAL A 519 -5.78 11.30 -14.78
CA VAL A 519 -4.50 11.90 -15.21
C VAL A 519 -4.60 12.50 -16.61
N GLU A 520 -5.19 11.78 -17.57
CA GLU A 520 -5.07 12.11 -19.00
C GLU A 520 -6.28 12.85 -19.57
N LYS A 521 -7.44 12.77 -18.92
CA LYS A 521 -8.71 13.35 -19.41
C LYS A 521 -9.35 14.30 -18.39
N GLY A 522 -8.80 14.39 -17.18
CA GLY A 522 -9.39 15.18 -16.10
C GLY A 522 -10.69 14.62 -15.54
N VAL A 523 -11.00 13.34 -15.82
CA VAL A 523 -12.21 12.67 -15.30
C VAL A 523 -11.94 12.22 -13.87
N GLU A 524 -12.34 13.05 -12.93
CA GLU A 524 -12.17 12.78 -11.50
C GLU A 524 -13.02 11.56 -11.07
N PRO A 525 -12.44 10.57 -10.36
CA PRO A 525 -13.19 9.40 -9.89
C PRO A 525 -14.10 9.77 -8.70
N GLN A 526 -15.36 10.12 -8.98
CA GLN A 526 -16.36 10.43 -7.96
C GLN A 526 -16.88 9.17 -7.26
N SER A 527 -16.74 8.02 -7.89
CA SER A 527 -17.03 6.70 -7.35
C SER A 527 -16.40 5.63 -8.22
N ILE A 528 -16.23 4.43 -7.66
CA ILE A 528 -15.75 3.24 -8.38
C ILE A 528 -16.76 2.13 -8.17
N THR A 529 -17.22 1.48 -9.23
CA THR A 529 -18.03 0.26 -9.11
C THR A 529 -17.11 -0.93 -8.81
N ALA A 530 -17.41 -1.63 -7.74
CA ALA A 530 -16.73 -2.86 -7.32
C ALA A 530 -17.69 -4.05 -7.34
N ALA A 531 -17.20 -5.23 -7.64
CA ALA A 531 -17.96 -6.48 -7.65
C ALA A 531 -17.30 -7.51 -6.72
N VAL A 532 -18.05 -8.53 -6.35
CA VAL A 532 -17.47 -9.72 -5.72
C VAL A 532 -16.54 -10.42 -6.72
N ARG A 533 -15.46 -11.01 -6.23
CA ARG A 533 -14.54 -11.83 -7.01
C ARG A 533 -14.97 -13.30 -6.93
N ALA A 534 -15.15 -13.94 -8.07
CA ALA A 534 -15.64 -15.32 -8.11
C ALA A 534 -14.70 -16.32 -7.38
N GLU A 535 -13.42 -16.01 -7.36
CA GLU A 535 -12.37 -16.80 -6.72
C GLU A 535 -12.24 -16.53 -5.21
N ASN A 536 -12.95 -15.53 -4.66
CA ASN A 536 -12.96 -15.27 -3.23
C ASN A 536 -13.81 -16.30 -2.50
N THR A 537 -13.15 -17.21 -1.79
CA THR A 537 -13.79 -18.31 -1.04
C THR A 537 -14.28 -17.88 0.35
N GLU A 538 -14.12 -16.62 0.72
CA GLU A 538 -14.50 -16.07 2.04
C GLU A 538 -15.81 -15.25 1.98
N LEU A 539 -16.44 -15.22 0.80
CA LEU A 539 -17.75 -14.58 0.66
C LEU A 539 -18.82 -15.35 1.44
N PRO A 540 -19.72 -14.65 2.16
CA PRO A 540 -20.91 -15.28 2.76
C PRO A 540 -21.71 -16.07 1.73
N SER A 541 -22.20 -17.25 2.12
CA SER A 541 -22.86 -18.19 1.21
C SER A 541 -24.20 -17.68 0.67
N ASP A 542 -24.81 -16.72 1.33
CA ASP A 542 -26.06 -16.05 0.98
C ASP A 542 -25.87 -14.82 0.07
N TRP A 543 -24.62 -14.40 -0.16
CA TRP A 543 -24.35 -13.29 -1.08
C TRP A 543 -24.56 -13.69 -2.53
N SER A 544 -25.14 -12.77 -3.31
CA SER A 544 -25.18 -12.93 -4.77
C SER A 544 -23.77 -12.91 -5.37
N LYS A 545 -23.48 -13.86 -6.26
CA LYS A 545 -22.24 -13.87 -7.04
C LYS A 545 -22.12 -12.72 -8.05
N SER A 546 -23.21 -11.98 -8.25
CA SER A 546 -23.24 -10.78 -9.08
C SER A 546 -23.31 -9.50 -8.27
N ARG A 547 -23.11 -9.57 -6.95
CA ARG A 547 -23.15 -8.39 -6.08
C ARG A 547 -22.14 -7.35 -6.54
N THR A 548 -22.63 -6.12 -6.64
CA THR A 548 -21.81 -4.92 -6.87
C THR A 548 -22.07 -3.88 -5.80
N ARG A 549 -21.07 -3.06 -5.52
CA ARG A 549 -21.18 -1.91 -4.61
C ARG A 549 -20.45 -0.72 -5.22
N VAL A 550 -20.88 0.47 -4.82
CA VAL A 550 -20.15 1.70 -5.14
C VAL A 550 -19.10 1.95 -4.04
N LEU A 551 -17.85 2.18 -4.43
CA LEU A 551 -16.80 2.66 -3.55
C LEU A 551 -16.77 4.18 -3.65
N CYS A 552 -16.83 4.84 -2.52
CA CYS A 552 -16.91 6.30 -2.42
C CYS A 552 -15.56 6.89 -2.00
N PRO A 553 -15.18 8.08 -2.50
CA PRO A 553 -13.99 8.76 -2.01
C PRO A 553 -14.19 9.21 -0.56
N TYR A 554 -13.26 8.84 0.31
CA TYR A 554 -13.27 9.25 1.73
C TYR A 554 -13.35 10.79 1.87
N PRO A 555 -14.16 11.34 2.81
CA PRO A 555 -14.86 10.64 3.90
C PRO A 555 -16.25 10.11 3.55
N GLN A 556 -16.66 10.12 2.28
CA GLN A 556 -17.97 9.61 1.88
C GLN A 556 -18.02 8.08 2.00
N PHE A 557 -19.22 7.55 2.22
CA PHE A 557 -19.51 6.12 2.20
C PHE A 557 -20.75 5.82 1.33
N ALA A 558 -20.89 4.57 0.90
CA ALA A 558 -22.04 4.12 0.13
C ALA A 558 -23.26 3.97 1.02
N LYS A 559 -24.36 4.68 0.70
CA LYS A 559 -25.64 4.56 1.39
C LYS A 559 -26.68 4.00 0.42
N TYR A 560 -27.46 3.01 0.86
CA TYR A 560 -28.55 2.47 0.08
C TYR A 560 -29.68 3.49 -0.09
N ASN A 561 -30.25 3.60 -1.30
CA ASN A 561 -31.28 4.58 -1.64
C ASN A 561 -32.68 4.19 -1.13
N GLY A 562 -32.84 3.02 -0.48
CA GLY A 562 -34.10 2.51 0.05
C GLY A 562 -35.02 1.87 -1.00
N ILE A 563 -34.62 1.83 -2.26
CA ILE A 563 -35.38 1.23 -3.37
C ILE A 563 -34.44 0.55 -4.36
N GLY A 564 -34.94 -0.47 -5.08
CA GLY A 564 -34.21 -1.19 -6.10
C GLY A 564 -33.56 -2.48 -5.60
N ASN A 565 -32.78 -3.13 -6.49
CA ASN A 565 -32.07 -4.35 -6.16
C ASN A 565 -30.87 -4.06 -5.26
N ILE A 566 -30.84 -4.62 -4.06
CA ILE A 566 -29.77 -4.45 -3.08
C ILE A 566 -28.42 -5.01 -3.56
N GLU A 567 -28.40 -5.84 -4.59
CA GLU A 567 -27.17 -6.41 -5.16
C GLU A 567 -26.54 -5.54 -6.26
N ASP A 568 -27.17 -4.40 -6.61
CA ASP A 568 -26.75 -3.53 -7.70
C ASP A 568 -26.22 -2.18 -7.16
N ALA A 569 -24.96 -1.87 -7.47
CA ALA A 569 -24.30 -0.61 -7.11
C ALA A 569 -25.09 0.65 -7.53
N ALA A 570 -25.90 0.58 -8.59
CA ALA A 570 -26.72 1.70 -9.07
C ALA A 570 -27.77 2.19 -8.03
N ASN A 571 -28.08 1.38 -7.03
CA ASN A 571 -29.03 1.70 -5.98
C ASN A 571 -28.39 2.25 -4.69
N PHE A 572 -27.13 2.64 -4.78
CA PHE A 572 -26.36 3.27 -3.70
C PHE A 572 -25.85 4.65 -4.12
N THR A 573 -25.75 5.54 -3.16
CA THR A 573 -25.23 6.90 -3.38
C THR A 573 -24.13 7.21 -2.37
N CYS A 574 -23.10 7.90 -2.81
CA CYS A 574 -22.03 8.40 -1.92
C CYS A 574 -22.54 9.56 -1.08
N VAL A 575 -22.50 9.41 0.24
CA VAL A 575 -22.93 10.43 1.20
C VAL A 575 -21.83 10.71 2.21
N THR A 576 -21.74 11.94 2.69
CA THR A 576 -20.82 12.33 3.77
C THR A 576 -21.41 11.92 5.11
N PRO A 577 -20.61 11.36 6.06
CA PRO A 577 -21.07 11.14 7.43
C PRO A 577 -21.58 12.42 8.10
N GLU A 578 -22.66 12.29 8.89
CA GLU A 578 -23.24 13.40 9.69
C GLU A 578 -22.39 13.74 10.91
#